data_1f84c4053655ba5185ae6f23163aa0ce
#
_entry.id   1f84c4053655ba5185ae6f23163aa0ce
#
_cell.length_a   1.000
_cell.length_b   1.000
_cell.length_c   1.000
_cell.angle_alpha   90.00
_cell.angle_beta   90.00
_cell.angle_gamma   90.00
#
_symmetry.space_group_name_H-M   'P 1'
#
loop_
_entity.id
_entity.type
_entity.pdbx_description
1 polymer ?
#
loop_
_entity_poly.entity_id
_entity_poly.type
_entity_poly.pdbx_seq_one_letter_code
_entity_poly.pdbx_strand_id
1 'polypeptide(L)'
;MNWLGRRLVNFGNARRSARALNILESRLQLPFAPRILELGCGRGGMSVLLQERFQPGRLVVTDFDPRQVEAARAYLTRCLETLPPVVELRQVDARRLPFDAASFDCVFAMAMLHHVEAHHFDYRERPKALAEIRRVLSPGGTLAFSEFSRTEDLRRTLGELGFTPTFEKRGWRGRELALFRSPQ
;
A
#
# COMPACT_ATOMS: atom_id res chain seq x y z
N MET A 1 20.47 14.94 5.95
CA MET A 1 20.18 13.48 5.82
C MET A 1 20.16 12.98 7.25
N ASN A 2 18.94 12.83 7.79
CA ASN A 2 18.77 12.48 9.20
C ASN A 2 19.16 11.01 9.45
N TRP A 3 19.44 10.70 10.70
CA TRP A 3 19.83 9.40 11.25
C TRP A 3 19.05 8.18 10.71
N LEU A 4 17.78 8.34 10.42
CA LEU A 4 16.89 7.34 9.83
C LEU A 4 17.26 6.94 8.40
N GLY A 5 17.73 7.86 7.59
CA GLY A 5 18.19 7.56 6.23
C GLY A 5 19.32 6.52 6.20
N ARG A 6 20.09 6.41 7.26
CA ARG A 6 21.19 5.43 7.39
C ARG A 6 20.73 4.02 7.74
N ARG A 7 19.62 3.87 8.52
CA ARG A 7 19.07 2.54 8.88
C ARG A 7 18.28 1.89 7.74
N LEU A 8 17.61 2.69 6.92
CA LEU A 8 16.86 2.21 5.74
C LEU A 8 17.76 1.78 4.58
N VAL A 9 19.02 2.20 4.57
CA VAL A 9 19.95 2.03 3.43
C VAL A 9 20.32 0.56 3.14
N ASN A 10 20.18 -0.35 4.09
CA ASN A 10 20.65 -1.73 3.95
C ASN A 10 19.62 -2.73 3.37
N PHE A 11 18.39 -2.31 3.06
CA PHE A 11 17.37 -3.18 2.49
C PHE A 11 16.90 -2.65 1.12
N GLY A 12 17.16 -3.39 0.06
CA GLY A 12 16.81 -3.01 -1.31
C GLY A 12 15.33 -2.65 -1.49
N ASN A 13 14.44 -3.27 -0.72
CA ASN A 13 13.00 -2.96 -0.72
C ASN A 13 12.72 -1.60 -0.06
N ALA A 14 13.35 -1.25 1.04
CA ALA A 14 13.17 0.04 1.70
C ALA A 14 13.61 1.22 0.82
N ARG A 15 14.68 1.07 0.04
CA ARG A 15 15.11 2.09 -0.93
C ARG A 15 14.09 2.29 -2.07
N ARG A 16 13.50 1.20 -2.56
CA ARG A 16 12.44 1.27 -3.59
C ARG A 16 11.19 1.95 -3.03
N SER A 17 10.78 1.56 -1.82
CA SER A 17 9.66 2.18 -1.10
C SER A 17 9.88 3.68 -0.91
N ALA A 18 11.07 4.09 -0.45
CA ALA A 18 11.41 5.49 -0.25
C ALA A 18 11.37 6.29 -1.57
N ARG A 19 11.88 5.73 -2.69
CA ARG A 19 11.82 6.39 -4.00
C ARG A 19 10.38 6.55 -4.49
N ALA A 20 9.55 5.50 -4.33
CA ALA A 20 8.15 5.57 -4.70
C ALA A 20 7.43 6.61 -3.86
N LEU A 21 7.61 6.58 -2.53
CA LEU A 21 6.95 7.50 -1.63
C LEU A 21 7.39 8.96 -1.85
N ASN A 22 8.66 9.23 -2.12
CA ASN A 22 9.14 10.57 -2.47
C ASN A 22 8.43 11.17 -3.70
N ILE A 23 8.00 10.32 -4.63
CA ILE A 23 7.24 10.77 -5.82
C ILE A 23 5.77 11.00 -5.46
N LEU A 24 5.18 10.15 -4.61
CA LEU A 24 3.76 10.18 -4.29
C LEU A 24 3.41 11.22 -3.22
N GLU A 25 4.29 11.43 -2.24
CA GLU A 25 4.03 12.22 -1.03
C GLU A 25 3.49 13.64 -1.34
N SER A 26 4.12 14.35 -2.27
CA SER A 26 3.68 15.70 -2.67
C SER A 26 2.37 15.73 -3.46
N ARG A 27 1.84 14.57 -3.83
CA ARG A 27 0.62 14.40 -4.62
C ARG A 27 -0.53 13.76 -3.84
N LEU A 28 -0.20 13.18 -2.68
CA LEU A 28 -1.17 12.62 -1.76
C LEU A 28 -1.83 13.75 -0.97
N GLN A 29 -3.14 13.85 -1.08
CA GLN A 29 -3.96 14.78 -0.32
C GLN A 29 -4.67 13.96 0.77
N LEU A 30 -4.03 13.80 1.92
CA LEU A 30 -4.56 13.06 3.05
C LEU A 30 -5.05 14.03 4.15
N PRO A 31 -6.08 13.65 4.91
CA PRO A 31 -6.49 14.42 6.08
C PRO A 31 -5.39 14.42 7.16
N PHE A 32 -5.57 15.22 8.18
CA PHE A 32 -4.75 15.14 9.39
C PHE A 32 -4.97 13.78 10.08
N ALA A 33 -3.89 13.16 10.54
CA ALA A 33 -3.89 11.84 11.16
C ALA A 33 -4.69 10.77 10.35
N PRO A 34 -4.33 10.49 9.08
CA PRO A 34 -5.10 9.67 8.17
C PRO A 34 -5.18 8.21 8.65
N ARG A 35 -6.24 7.52 8.24
CA ARG A 35 -6.39 6.06 8.41
C ARG A 35 -5.80 5.39 7.17
N ILE A 36 -4.70 4.68 7.35
CA ILE A 36 -3.94 4.06 6.25
C ILE A 36 -3.99 2.54 6.36
N LEU A 37 -4.27 1.87 5.24
CA LEU A 37 -4.10 0.43 5.06
C LEU A 37 -2.92 0.17 4.12
N GLU A 38 -1.98 -0.66 4.54
CA GLU A 38 -0.94 -1.21 3.67
C GLU A 38 -1.22 -2.67 3.36
N LEU A 39 -1.35 -3.01 2.08
CA LEU A 39 -1.52 -4.37 1.57
C LEU A 39 -0.19 -4.87 1.00
N GLY A 40 0.25 -6.05 1.45
CA GLY A 40 1.51 -6.65 1.02
C GLY A 40 2.73 -5.92 1.59
N CYS A 41 2.81 -5.81 2.90
CA CYS A 41 3.86 -5.07 3.60
C CYS A 41 5.27 -5.69 3.42
N GLY A 42 5.35 -6.97 3.05
CA GLY A 42 6.61 -7.68 3.00
C GLY A 42 7.37 -7.55 4.33
N ARG A 43 8.58 -7.03 4.28
CA ARG A 43 9.41 -6.82 5.48
C ARG A 43 9.21 -5.46 6.16
N GLY A 44 8.14 -4.72 5.88
CA GLY A 44 7.78 -3.49 6.57
C GLY A 44 8.55 -2.22 6.16
N GLY A 45 9.26 -2.26 5.03
CA GLY A 45 10.04 -1.09 4.60
C GLY A 45 9.19 0.13 4.23
N MET A 46 8.01 -0.07 3.66
CA MET A 46 7.06 1.00 3.40
C MET A 46 6.34 1.40 4.69
N SER A 47 5.97 0.44 5.53
CA SER A 47 5.26 0.67 6.79
C SER A 47 5.96 1.69 7.69
N VAL A 48 7.29 1.57 7.85
CA VAL A 48 8.10 2.55 8.61
C VAL A 48 7.96 3.95 8.02
N LEU A 49 8.08 4.06 6.70
CA LEU A 49 7.98 5.35 6.00
C LEU A 49 6.58 5.96 6.12
N LEU A 50 5.52 5.14 6.05
CA LEU A 50 4.14 5.60 6.23
C LEU A 50 3.94 6.15 7.64
N GLN A 51 4.44 5.44 8.66
CA GLN A 51 4.34 5.90 10.05
C GLN A 51 5.08 7.23 10.27
N GLU A 52 6.28 7.36 9.73
CA GLU A 52 7.11 8.54 9.99
C GLU A 52 6.66 9.79 9.23
N ARG A 53 6.22 9.62 7.98
CA ARG A 53 5.94 10.75 7.11
C ARG A 53 4.51 11.27 7.23
N PHE A 54 3.56 10.37 7.45
CA PHE A 54 2.15 10.75 7.51
C PHE A 54 1.59 10.82 8.92
N GLN A 55 2.29 10.28 9.93
CA GLN A 55 1.83 10.26 11.33
C GLN A 55 0.34 9.85 11.42
N PRO A 56 -0.02 8.66 10.89
CA PRO A 56 -1.41 8.26 10.77
C PRO A 56 -2.08 8.11 12.14
N GLY A 57 -3.36 8.43 12.22
CA GLY A 57 -4.19 8.12 13.38
C GLY A 57 -4.47 6.61 13.50
N ARG A 58 -4.38 5.89 12.37
CA ARG A 58 -4.42 4.42 12.30
C ARG A 58 -3.61 3.94 11.11
N LEU A 59 -2.67 3.01 11.36
CA LEU A 59 -1.91 2.31 10.32
C LEU A 59 -2.12 0.81 10.47
N VAL A 60 -2.80 0.20 9.52
CA VAL A 60 -2.96 -1.25 9.46
C VAL A 60 -2.01 -1.81 8.40
N VAL A 61 -1.04 -2.59 8.85
CA VAL A 61 0.03 -3.19 8.05
C VAL A 61 -0.32 -4.64 7.81
N THR A 62 -0.49 -5.05 6.54
CA THR A 62 -0.97 -6.41 6.25
C THR A 62 -0.14 -7.12 5.20
N ASP A 63 -0.10 -8.45 5.31
CA ASP A 63 0.41 -9.35 4.29
C ASP A 63 -0.41 -10.65 4.30
N PHE A 64 -0.42 -11.37 3.18
CA PHE A 64 -1.02 -12.69 3.09
C PHE A 64 -0.15 -13.75 3.80
N ASP A 65 1.18 -13.62 3.73
CA ASP A 65 2.13 -14.51 4.38
C ASP A 65 2.38 -14.06 5.83
N PRO A 66 2.00 -14.87 6.85
CA PRO A 66 2.22 -14.54 8.25
C PRO A 66 3.70 -14.33 8.59
N ARG A 67 4.63 -14.95 7.86
CA ARG A 67 6.07 -14.77 8.06
C ARG A 67 6.51 -13.35 7.68
N GLN A 68 5.87 -12.74 6.67
CA GLN A 68 6.12 -11.35 6.31
C GLN A 68 5.57 -10.40 7.38
N VAL A 69 4.39 -10.68 7.93
CA VAL A 69 3.81 -9.88 9.03
C VAL A 69 4.74 -9.86 10.24
N GLU A 70 5.29 -11.01 10.64
CA GLU A 70 6.25 -11.07 11.76
C GLU A 70 7.58 -10.39 11.44
N ALA A 71 8.09 -10.55 10.22
CA ALA A 71 9.29 -9.84 9.78
C ALA A 71 9.08 -8.32 9.78
N ALA A 72 7.91 -7.85 9.33
CA ALA A 72 7.53 -6.43 9.38
C ALA A 72 7.43 -5.93 10.83
N ARG A 73 6.81 -6.70 11.73
CA ARG A 73 6.72 -6.37 13.16
C ARG A 73 8.11 -6.15 13.76
N ALA A 74 9.00 -7.12 13.60
CA ALA A 74 10.36 -7.04 14.11
C ALA A 74 11.12 -5.83 13.51
N TYR A 75 10.91 -5.55 12.22
CA TYR A 75 11.56 -4.44 11.54
C TYR A 75 11.03 -3.08 12.01
N LEU A 76 9.70 -2.92 12.14
CA LEU A 76 9.09 -1.69 12.65
C LEU A 76 9.53 -1.42 14.09
N THR A 77 9.45 -2.42 14.99
CA THR A 77 9.89 -2.28 16.38
C THR A 77 11.34 -1.82 16.46
N ARG A 78 12.22 -2.40 15.64
CA ARG A 78 13.64 -2.00 15.61
C ARG A 78 13.85 -0.57 15.08
N CYS A 79 13.09 -0.15 14.08
CA CYS A 79 13.28 1.17 13.47
C CYS A 79 12.65 2.30 14.29
N LEU A 80 11.52 2.02 14.93
CA LEU A 80 10.73 2.99 15.70
C LEU A 80 11.01 2.89 17.23
N GLU A 81 11.93 2.00 17.64
CA GLU A 81 12.28 1.66 19.04
C GLU A 81 11.16 0.95 19.78
N THR A 82 9.91 1.35 19.56
CA THR A 82 8.69 0.69 20.03
C THR A 82 7.65 0.70 18.91
N LEU A 83 6.74 -0.26 18.93
CA LEU A 83 5.62 -0.25 18.00
C LEU A 83 4.55 0.75 18.48
N PRO A 84 4.27 1.84 17.71
CA PRO A 84 3.28 2.82 18.14
C PRO A 84 1.87 2.18 18.28
N PRO A 85 1.05 2.59 19.27
CA PRO A 85 -0.29 2.03 19.48
C PRO A 85 -1.23 2.14 18.27
N VAL A 86 -0.99 3.10 17.38
CA VAL A 86 -1.78 3.30 16.15
C VAL A 86 -1.45 2.30 15.06
N VAL A 87 -0.36 1.50 15.21
CA VAL A 87 0.11 0.52 14.24
C VAL A 87 -0.40 -0.86 14.59
N GLU A 88 -1.24 -1.41 13.73
CA GLU A 88 -1.76 -2.77 13.81
C GLU A 88 -1.15 -3.64 12.70
N LEU A 89 -0.64 -4.82 13.03
CA LEU A 89 -0.15 -5.79 12.04
C LEU A 89 -1.07 -7.01 12.00
N ARG A 90 -1.52 -7.39 10.80
CA ARG A 90 -2.46 -8.51 10.60
C ARG A 90 -2.11 -9.32 9.36
N GLN A 91 -2.31 -10.63 9.45
CA GLN A 91 -2.41 -11.49 8.27
C GLN A 91 -3.78 -11.27 7.61
N VAL A 92 -3.79 -10.92 6.31
CA VAL A 92 -5.03 -10.63 5.58
C VAL A 92 -4.93 -11.09 4.14
N ASP A 93 -6.02 -11.66 3.62
CA ASP A 93 -6.21 -11.88 2.20
C ASP A 93 -6.86 -10.62 1.58
N ALA A 94 -6.18 -10.00 0.62
CA ALA A 94 -6.68 -8.80 -0.06
C ALA A 94 -8.01 -9.03 -0.81
N ARG A 95 -8.35 -10.28 -1.12
CA ARG A 95 -9.61 -10.66 -1.77
C ARG A 95 -10.82 -10.65 -0.83
N ARG A 96 -10.56 -10.57 0.47
CA ARG A 96 -11.58 -10.54 1.54
C ARG A 96 -11.04 -9.78 2.75
N LEU A 97 -11.14 -8.47 2.71
CA LEU A 97 -10.63 -7.60 3.76
C LEU A 97 -11.56 -7.61 4.99
N PRO A 98 -11.07 -7.95 6.20
CA PRO A 98 -11.88 -8.01 7.41
C PRO A 98 -12.03 -6.60 8.05
N PHE A 99 -12.38 -5.62 7.23
CA PHE A 99 -12.58 -4.23 7.64
C PHE A 99 -13.92 -3.72 7.14
N ASP A 100 -14.51 -2.79 7.87
CA ASP A 100 -15.75 -2.14 7.47
C ASP A 100 -15.58 -1.29 6.20
N ALA A 101 -16.67 -1.03 5.50
CA ALA A 101 -16.68 -0.10 4.38
C ALA A 101 -16.26 1.29 4.86
N ALA A 102 -15.59 2.05 3.99
CA ALA A 102 -15.15 3.43 4.24
C ALA A 102 -14.29 3.61 5.50
N SER A 103 -13.50 2.60 5.89
CA SER A 103 -12.68 2.61 7.10
C SER A 103 -11.27 3.18 6.91
N PHE A 104 -10.86 3.45 5.65
CA PHE A 104 -9.53 3.99 5.34
C PHE A 104 -9.59 5.18 4.39
N ASP A 105 -8.71 6.15 4.62
CA ASP A 105 -8.56 7.34 3.78
C ASP A 105 -7.56 7.08 2.64
N CYS A 106 -6.64 6.14 2.87
CA CYS A 106 -5.66 5.73 1.87
C CYS A 106 -5.35 4.23 1.98
N VAL A 107 -5.24 3.57 0.83
CA VAL A 107 -4.72 2.20 0.69
C VAL A 107 -3.43 2.22 -0.11
N PHE A 108 -2.36 1.65 0.44
CA PHE A 108 -1.10 1.42 -0.26
C PHE A 108 -0.99 -0.05 -0.69
N ALA A 109 -0.83 -0.30 -1.99
CA ALA A 109 -0.66 -1.62 -2.59
C ALA A 109 0.61 -1.65 -3.47
N MET A 110 1.79 -1.71 -2.82
CA MET A 110 3.08 -1.50 -3.48
C MET A 110 3.70 -2.81 -3.95
N ALA A 111 3.60 -3.09 -5.25
CA ALA A 111 4.13 -4.30 -5.89
C ALA A 111 3.59 -5.59 -5.25
N MET A 112 2.27 -5.64 -4.99
CA MET A 112 1.62 -6.79 -4.39
C MET A 112 0.45 -7.34 -5.23
N LEU A 113 -0.18 -6.53 -6.08
CA LEU A 113 -1.37 -6.94 -6.84
C LEU A 113 -1.08 -8.07 -7.84
N HIS A 114 0.18 -8.21 -8.29
CA HIS A 114 0.60 -9.34 -9.13
C HIS A 114 0.72 -10.67 -8.35
N HIS A 115 0.70 -10.64 -7.02
CA HIS A 115 0.65 -11.83 -6.17
C HIS A 115 -0.77 -12.26 -5.81
N VAL A 116 -1.79 -11.46 -6.16
CA VAL A 116 -3.20 -11.80 -5.92
C VAL A 116 -3.69 -12.73 -7.01
N GLU A 117 -3.31 -14.01 -6.90
CA GLU A 117 -3.57 -15.02 -7.93
C GLU A 117 -3.90 -16.38 -7.30
N ALA A 118 -4.76 -17.15 -7.96
CA ALA A 118 -4.99 -18.54 -7.59
C ALA A 118 -3.86 -19.47 -8.11
N HIS A 119 -3.25 -19.12 -9.25
CA HIS A 119 -2.13 -19.79 -9.90
C HIS A 119 -1.25 -18.74 -10.60
N HIS A 120 0.05 -19.02 -10.76
CA HIS A 120 1.00 -18.10 -11.41
C HIS A 120 0.45 -17.55 -12.74
N PHE A 121 0.37 -16.21 -12.83
CA PHE A 121 -0.10 -15.44 -14.00
C PHE A 121 -1.60 -15.55 -14.33
N ASP A 122 -2.43 -16.06 -13.42
CA ASP A 122 -3.88 -16.03 -13.55
C ASP A 122 -4.49 -14.86 -12.77
N TYR A 123 -4.59 -13.71 -13.41
CA TYR A 123 -5.05 -12.46 -12.78
C TYR A 123 -6.56 -12.38 -12.48
N ARG A 124 -7.30 -13.49 -12.58
CA ARG A 124 -8.77 -13.53 -12.39
C ARG A 124 -9.22 -13.14 -10.97
N GLU A 125 -8.35 -13.28 -9.98
CA GLU A 125 -8.67 -12.93 -8.60
C GLU A 125 -8.38 -11.45 -8.26
N ARG A 126 -7.62 -10.74 -9.10
CA ARG A 126 -7.27 -9.34 -8.89
C ARG A 126 -8.48 -8.41 -8.81
N PRO A 127 -9.54 -8.56 -9.66
CA PRO A 127 -10.75 -7.74 -9.55
C PRO A 127 -11.42 -7.83 -8.18
N LYS A 128 -11.39 -8.99 -7.52
CA LYS A 128 -11.94 -9.14 -6.16
C LYS A 128 -11.18 -8.29 -5.15
N ALA A 129 -9.85 -8.31 -5.22
CA ALA A 129 -9.03 -7.46 -4.34
C ALA A 129 -9.27 -5.96 -4.60
N LEU A 130 -9.43 -5.55 -5.86
CA LEU A 130 -9.73 -4.16 -6.21
C LEU A 130 -11.13 -3.72 -5.73
N ALA A 131 -12.12 -4.62 -5.79
CA ALA A 131 -13.46 -4.37 -5.25
C ALA A 131 -13.42 -4.20 -3.73
N GLU A 132 -12.64 -5.02 -3.02
CA GLU A 132 -12.45 -4.89 -1.58
C GLU A 132 -11.70 -3.60 -1.22
N ILE A 133 -10.64 -3.24 -1.97
CA ILE A 133 -9.96 -1.95 -1.80
C ILE A 133 -10.94 -0.79 -1.96
N ARG A 134 -11.80 -0.83 -3.00
CA ARG A 134 -12.84 0.19 -3.19
C ARG A 134 -13.80 0.24 -2.00
N ARG A 135 -14.24 -0.91 -1.51
CA ARG A 135 -15.20 -1.00 -0.40
C ARG A 135 -14.65 -0.39 0.89
N VAL A 136 -13.39 -0.67 1.22
CA VAL A 136 -12.79 -0.20 2.48
C VAL A 136 -12.31 1.26 2.41
N LEU A 137 -12.10 1.82 1.21
CA LEU A 137 -11.77 3.23 1.05
C LEU A 137 -12.97 4.12 1.34
N SER A 138 -12.73 5.22 2.04
CA SER A 138 -13.68 6.31 2.20
C SER A 138 -14.09 6.89 0.84
N PRO A 139 -15.29 7.46 0.68
CA PRO A 139 -15.61 8.25 -0.50
C PRO A 139 -14.53 9.31 -0.75
N GLY A 140 -14.01 9.37 -1.98
CA GLY A 140 -12.88 10.24 -2.34
C GLY A 140 -11.53 9.84 -1.73
N GLY A 141 -11.42 8.68 -1.08
CA GLY A 141 -10.16 8.15 -0.57
C GLY A 141 -9.19 7.78 -1.69
N THR A 142 -7.94 7.51 -1.36
CA THR A 142 -6.88 7.31 -2.36
C THR A 142 -6.33 5.89 -2.33
N LEU A 143 -6.25 5.26 -3.51
CA LEU A 143 -5.42 4.08 -3.76
C LEU A 143 -4.07 4.53 -4.32
N ALA A 144 -2.99 4.21 -3.61
CA ALA A 144 -1.61 4.36 -4.06
C ALA A 144 -1.04 2.99 -4.41
N PHE A 145 -0.62 2.78 -5.65
CA PHE A 145 -0.03 1.50 -6.02
C PHE A 145 1.23 1.64 -6.90
N SER A 146 2.06 0.62 -6.87
CA SER A 146 3.12 0.40 -7.86
C SER A 146 2.99 -1.02 -8.39
N GLU A 147 2.99 -1.17 -9.70
CA GLU A 147 2.85 -2.48 -10.35
C GLU A 147 3.69 -2.56 -11.63
N PHE A 148 4.03 -3.77 -12.07
CA PHE A 148 4.84 -3.99 -13.28
C PHE A 148 4.23 -5.02 -14.23
N SER A 149 3.09 -5.60 -13.88
CA SER A 149 2.45 -6.66 -14.64
C SER A 149 1.00 -6.32 -14.95
N ARG A 150 0.63 -6.39 -16.26
CA ARG A 150 -0.75 -6.18 -16.76
C ARG A 150 -1.42 -4.93 -16.17
N THR A 151 -0.73 -3.83 -16.23
CA THR A 151 -1.22 -2.55 -15.69
C THR A 151 -2.42 -2.00 -16.47
N GLU A 152 -2.58 -2.36 -17.74
CA GLU A 152 -3.73 -1.99 -18.57
C GLU A 152 -5.02 -2.66 -18.08
N ASP A 153 -4.97 -3.96 -17.77
CA ASP A 153 -6.12 -4.67 -17.19
C ASP A 153 -6.47 -4.10 -15.82
N LEU A 154 -5.45 -3.76 -15.03
CA LEU A 154 -5.63 -3.13 -13.72
C LEU A 154 -6.37 -1.79 -13.85
N ARG A 155 -5.96 -0.94 -14.78
CA ARG A 155 -6.60 0.36 -15.04
C ARG A 155 -8.04 0.22 -15.51
N ARG A 156 -8.30 -0.72 -16.44
CA ARG A 156 -9.65 -1.00 -16.89
C ARG A 156 -10.55 -1.36 -15.73
N THR A 157 -10.12 -2.32 -14.89
CA THR A 157 -10.90 -2.74 -13.72
C THR A 157 -11.08 -1.60 -12.71
N LEU A 158 -10.06 -0.77 -12.48
CA LEU A 158 -10.20 0.42 -11.62
C LEU A 158 -11.22 1.41 -12.19
N GLY A 159 -11.22 1.66 -13.50
CA GLY A 159 -12.21 2.49 -14.18
C GLY A 159 -13.64 1.93 -14.05
N GLU A 160 -13.82 0.62 -14.25
CA GLU A 160 -15.11 -0.07 -14.07
C GLU A 160 -15.62 0.03 -12.62
N LEU A 161 -14.73 0.08 -11.65
CA LEU A 161 -15.03 0.31 -10.23
C LEU A 161 -15.25 1.80 -9.88
N GLY A 162 -15.15 2.71 -10.86
CA GLY A 162 -15.37 4.15 -10.68
C GLY A 162 -14.18 4.93 -10.15
N PHE A 163 -13.00 4.33 -10.07
CA PHE A 163 -11.79 5.06 -9.70
C PHE A 163 -11.33 6.02 -10.81
N THR A 164 -10.85 7.19 -10.42
CA THR A 164 -10.27 8.18 -11.33
C THR A 164 -8.78 8.35 -11.09
N PRO A 165 -7.91 8.32 -12.11
CA PRO A 165 -6.49 8.57 -11.95
C PRO A 165 -6.23 10.02 -11.56
N THR A 166 -5.42 10.26 -10.53
CA THR A 166 -4.97 11.59 -10.12
C THR A 166 -3.48 11.80 -10.38
N PHE A 167 -2.74 10.71 -10.47
CA PHE A 167 -1.33 10.71 -10.85
C PHE A 167 -0.94 9.36 -11.44
N GLU A 168 -0.15 9.40 -12.51
CA GLU A 168 0.42 8.21 -13.14
C GLU A 168 1.85 8.49 -13.62
N LYS A 169 2.74 7.56 -13.34
CA LYS A 169 4.12 7.56 -13.82
C LYS A 169 4.52 6.18 -14.30
N ARG A 170 4.81 6.07 -15.59
CA ARG A 170 5.41 4.85 -16.16
C ARG A 170 6.92 4.92 -16.04
N GLY A 171 7.51 3.91 -15.44
CA GLY A 171 8.95 3.75 -15.32
C GLY A 171 9.50 2.76 -16.34
N TRP A 172 10.81 2.55 -16.27
CA TRP A 172 11.50 1.57 -17.11
C TRP A 172 10.97 0.14 -16.85
N ARG A 173 10.92 -0.69 -17.89
CA ARG A 173 10.37 -2.05 -17.89
C ARG A 173 8.88 -2.14 -17.54
N GLY A 174 8.08 -1.13 -17.90
CA GLY A 174 6.63 -1.17 -17.70
C GLY A 174 6.16 -1.02 -16.26
N ARG A 175 7.06 -0.70 -15.32
CA ARG A 175 6.65 -0.40 -13.94
C ARG A 175 5.79 0.84 -13.91
N GLU A 176 4.66 0.74 -13.25
CA GLU A 176 3.74 1.84 -13.01
C GLU A 176 3.75 2.24 -11.54
N LEU A 177 3.65 3.54 -11.31
CA LEU A 177 3.42 4.14 -10.01
C LEU A 177 2.26 5.11 -10.17
N ALA A 178 1.18 4.92 -9.42
CA ALA A 178 -0.04 5.69 -9.63
C ALA A 178 -0.80 5.97 -8.35
N LEU A 179 -1.61 7.04 -8.41
CA LEU A 179 -2.65 7.38 -7.45
C LEU A 179 -3.99 7.38 -8.16
N PHE A 180 -4.97 6.73 -7.57
CA PHE A 180 -6.35 6.70 -8.01
C PHE A 180 -7.27 7.15 -6.88
N ARG A 181 -8.23 7.98 -7.21
CA ARG A 181 -9.26 8.44 -6.27
C ARG A 181 -10.47 7.52 -6.34
N SER A 182 -10.94 7.06 -5.19
CA SER A 182 -12.21 6.35 -5.04
C SER A 182 -13.38 7.25 -5.44
N PRO A 183 -14.49 6.73 -5.98
CA PRO A 183 -15.70 7.52 -6.22
C PRO A 183 -16.23 8.12 -4.93
N GLN A 184 -17.01 9.22 -5.10
CA GLN A 184 -17.71 9.91 -4.00
C GLN A 184 -18.83 9.05 -3.43
#